data_760ebb36b0670d58126d5b1cf210ad3e
#
_entry.id   760ebb36b0670d58126d5b1cf210ad3e
#
_cell.length_a   1.000
_cell.length_b   1.000
_cell.length_c   1.000
_cell.angle_alpha   90.00
_cell.angle_beta   90.00
_cell.angle_gamma   90.00
#
_symmetry.space_group_name_H-M   'P 1'
#
loop_
_entity.id
_entity.type
_entity.pdbx_description
1 polymer ?
#
loop_
_entity_poly.entity_id
_entity_poly.type
_entity_poly.pdbx_seq_one_letter_code
_entity_poly.pdbx_strand_id
1 'polypeptide(L)'
;MTKFLDICVDMKKGKAAKDGLVQYRIICQQINVASMEHVLRYFMQLAEEETQRSIDAAAAQIDTSLASLLDFEDLEAEETPESLMLSTIGGSSDSKKRIERQLITPTLKFLWETFRTVLEILRNNTKLEDLYRDTALRAFAFCSKYKRSAEFWRLCDILRNHIQSQTKYDPKWKDREPPTPESLQAHLETRFAQLGTATDMELWQEAYRTVEDVHS
;
A
#
# COMPACT_ATOMS: atom_id res chain seq x y z
N MET A 1 -21.52 2.71 -3.14
CA MET A 1 -20.10 2.97 -2.83
C MET A 1 -19.19 2.52 -3.99
N THR A 2 -19.37 1.34 -4.55
CA THR A 2 -18.55 0.80 -5.65
C THR A 2 -18.44 1.76 -6.85
N LYS A 3 -19.55 2.26 -7.41
CA LYS A 3 -19.52 3.24 -8.52
C LYS A 3 -18.73 4.51 -8.23
N PHE A 4 -18.70 4.96 -6.98
CA PHE A 4 -17.90 6.11 -6.58
C PHE A 4 -16.40 5.77 -6.62
N LEU A 5 -16.05 4.57 -6.16
CA LEU A 5 -14.68 4.09 -6.20
C LEU A 5 -14.18 3.87 -7.63
N ASP A 6 -15.05 3.37 -8.53
CA ASP A 6 -14.72 3.24 -9.96
C ASP A 6 -14.26 4.59 -10.53
N ILE A 7 -15.03 5.65 -10.31
CA ILE A 7 -14.69 7.01 -10.75
C ILE A 7 -13.39 7.50 -10.09
N CYS A 8 -13.18 7.21 -8.80
CA CYS A 8 -11.97 7.65 -8.09
C CYS A 8 -10.71 6.95 -8.65
N VAL A 9 -10.82 5.68 -9.02
CA VAL A 9 -9.73 4.90 -9.63
C VAL A 9 -9.42 5.42 -11.02
N ASP A 10 -10.44 5.58 -11.87
CA ASP A 10 -10.28 6.10 -13.24
C ASP A 10 -9.62 7.50 -13.25
N MET A 11 -9.99 8.35 -12.29
CA MET A 11 -9.43 9.69 -12.14
C MET A 11 -8.13 9.75 -11.32
N LYS A 12 -7.68 8.62 -10.75
CA LYS A 12 -6.51 8.51 -9.85
C LYS A 12 -6.58 9.48 -8.65
N LYS A 13 -7.79 9.70 -8.11
CA LYS A 13 -8.04 10.62 -6.99
C LYS A 13 -8.06 9.87 -5.64
N GLY A 14 -6.87 9.56 -5.10
CA GLY A 14 -6.70 8.84 -3.83
C GLY A 14 -7.32 9.57 -2.63
N LYS A 15 -7.18 10.89 -2.53
CA LYS A 15 -7.78 11.69 -1.44
C LYS A 15 -9.31 11.57 -1.40
N ALA A 16 -9.97 11.70 -2.54
CA ALA A 16 -11.43 11.57 -2.62
C ALA A 16 -11.89 10.16 -2.24
N ALA A 17 -11.18 9.12 -2.69
CA ALA A 17 -11.45 7.74 -2.31
C ALA A 17 -11.29 7.55 -0.79
N LYS A 18 -10.20 8.07 -0.19
CA LYS A 18 -9.97 8.04 1.25
C LYS A 18 -11.11 8.68 2.03
N ASP A 19 -11.49 9.90 1.69
CA ASP A 19 -12.55 10.64 2.37
C ASP A 19 -13.90 9.91 2.28
N GLY A 20 -14.24 9.39 1.10
CA GLY A 20 -15.45 8.60 0.90
C GLY A 20 -15.44 7.30 1.71
N LEU A 21 -14.31 6.58 1.77
CA LEU A 21 -14.16 5.36 2.55
C LEU A 21 -14.22 5.61 4.06
N VAL A 22 -13.65 6.71 4.55
CA VAL A 22 -13.74 7.11 5.96
C VAL A 22 -15.19 7.38 6.36
N GLN A 23 -15.95 8.10 5.55
CA GLN A 23 -17.38 8.33 5.79
C GLN A 23 -18.16 7.01 5.74
N TYR A 24 -17.89 6.17 4.76
CA TYR A 24 -18.53 4.86 4.65
C TYR A 24 -18.24 3.95 5.85
N ARG A 25 -17.00 3.99 6.38
CA ARG A 25 -16.61 3.26 7.60
C ARG A 25 -17.51 3.62 8.79
N ILE A 26 -17.77 4.91 9.01
CA ILE A 26 -18.59 5.38 10.13
C ILE A 26 -19.99 4.76 10.07
N ILE A 27 -20.57 4.67 8.87
CA ILE A 27 -21.88 4.08 8.65
C ILE A 27 -21.84 2.56 8.83
N CYS A 28 -20.86 1.89 8.21
CA CYS A 28 -20.78 0.42 8.21
C CYS A 28 -20.41 -0.18 9.56
N GLN A 29 -19.63 0.51 10.39
CA GLN A 29 -19.29 0.04 11.73
C GLN A 29 -20.53 -0.20 12.59
N GLN A 30 -21.59 0.55 12.37
CA GLN A 30 -22.83 0.44 13.13
C GLN A 30 -23.81 -0.59 12.54
N ILE A 31 -23.75 -0.84 11.22
CA ILE A 31 -24.80 -1.60 10.51
C ILE A 31 -24.29 -2.94 10.02
N ASN A 32 -23.21 -2.98 9.26
CA ASN A 32 -22.74 -4.21 8.59
C ASN A 32 -21.24 -4.17 8.24
N VAL A 33 -20.43 -4.89 9.01
CA VAL A 33 -18.97 -4.97 8.80
C VAL A 33 -18.61 -5.76 7.52
N ALA A 34 -19.39 -6.78 7.15
CA ALA A 34 -19.14 -7.56 5.94
C ALA A 34 -19.28 -6.72 4.65
N SER A 35 -20.17 -5.73 4.66
CA SER A 35 -20.28 -4.78 3.53
C SER A 35 -19.03 -3.93 3.38
N MET A 36 -18.40 -3.56 4.50
CA MET A 36 -17.13 -2.84 4.48
C MET A 36 -16.00 -3.68 3.90
N GLU A 37 -15.89 -4.94 4.33
CA GLU A 37 -14.92 -5.88 3.80
C GLU A 37 -15.03 -6.03 2.28
N HIS A 38 -16.24 -6.25 1.77
CA HIS A 38 -16.49 -6.39 0.34
C HIS A 38 -16.05 -5.14 -0.44
N VAL A 39 -16.39 -3.94 0.06
CA VAL A 39 -16.03 -2.67 -0.60
C VAL A 39 -14.53 -2.45 -0.60
N LEU A 40 -13.82 -2.78 0.49
CA LEU A 40 -12.36 -2.64 0.57
C LEU A 40 -11.64 -3.63 -0.34
N ARG A 41 -12.08 -4.91 -0.39
CA ARG A 41 -11.55 -5.90 -1.33
C ARG A 41 -11.74 -5.47 -2.78
N TYR A 42 -12.94 -5.01 -3.11
CA TYR A 42 -13.25 -4.49 -4.43
C TYR A 42 -12.34 -3.31 -4.81
N PHE A 43 -12.16 -2.35 -3.90
CA PHE A 43 -11.30 -1.18 -4.16
C PHE A 43 -9.84 -1.56 -4.42
N MET A 44 -9.27 -2.47 -3.62
CA MET A 44 -7.91 -2.95 -3.83
C MET A 44 -7.76 -3.67 -5.17
N GLN A 45 -8.69 -4.58 -5.49
CA GLN A 45 -8.67 -5.32 -6.74
C GLN A 45 -8.75 -4.38 -7.95
N LEU A 46 -9.66 -3.42 -7.92
CA LEU A 46 -9.82 -2.44 -8.99
C LEU A 46 -8.56 -1.58 -9.20
N ALA A 47 -7.91 -1.15 -8.11
CA ALA A 47 -6.67 -0.40 -8.17
C ALA A 47 -5.49 -1.24 -8.71
N GLU A 48 -5.41 -2.52 -8.35
CA GLU A 48 -4.42 -3.46 -8.88
C GLU A 48 -4.62 -3.72 -10.39
N GLU A 49 -5.88 -3.96 -10.81
CA GLU A 49 -6.23 -4.18 -12.22
C GLU A 49 -5.90 -2.96 -13.09
N GLU A 50 -6.23 -1.75 -12.62
CA GLU A 50 -5.91 -0.51 -13.32
C GLU A 50 -4.40 -0.27 -13.38
N THR A 51 -3.68 -0.61 -12.31
CA THR A 51 -2.21 -0.54 -12.31
C THR A 51 -1.62 -1.49 -13.34
N GLN A 52 -2.06 -2.74 -13.39
CA GLN A 52 -1.58 -3.71 -14.35
C GLN A 52 -1.91 -3.27 -15.78
N ARG A 53 -3.12 -2.78 -16.03
CA ARG A 53 -3.54 -2.26 -17.34
C ARG A 53 -2.69 -1.07 -17.82
N SER A 54 -2.38 -0.15 -16.91
CA SER A 54 -1.52 1.01 -17.21
C SER A 54 -0.08 0.59 -17.53
N ILE A 55 0.45 -0.42 -16.84
CA ILE A 55 1.79 -0.97 -17.08
C ILE A 55 1.83 -1.70 -18.42
N ASP A 56 0.83 -2.51 -18.73
CA ASP A 56 0.74 -3.24 -20.01
C ASP A 56 0.62 -2.26 -21.18
N ALA A 57 -0.14 -1.18 -21.02
CA ALA A 57 -0.23 -0.12 -22.01
C ALA A 57 1.09 0.64 -22.23
N ALA A 58 1.85 0.87 -21.14
CA ALA A 58 3.17 1.48 -21.22
C ALA A 58 4.20 0.54 -21.88
N ALA A 59 4.17 -0.75 -21.52
CA ALA A 59 5.04 -1.77 -22.12
C ALA A 59 4.80 -1.93 -23.63
N ALA A 60 3.54 -1.83 -24.07
CA ALA A 60 3.19 -1.89 -25.50
C ALA A 60 3.71 -0.69 -26.30
N GLN A 61 3.94 0.46 -25.65
CA GLN A 61 4.50 1.66 -26.32
C GLN A 61 6.03 1.67 -26.35
N ILE A 62 6.67 0.80 -25.55
CA ILE A 62 8.12 0.74 -25.41
C ILE A 62 8.55 -0.70 -25.56
N ASP A 63 9.28 -0.99 -26.64
CA ASP A 63 9.88 -2.31 -26.95
C ASP A 63 11.02 -2.67 -25.97
N THR A 64 10.81 -2.51 -24.66
CA THR A 64 11.86 -2.64 -23.65
C THR A 64 11.32 -3.38 -22.41
N SER A 65 12.18 -4.16 -21.78
CA SER A 65 11.85 -4.90 -20.55
C SER A 65 11.39 -3.96 -19.44
N LEU A 66 10.32 -4.34 -18.75
CA LEU A 66 9.72 -3.62 -17.61
C LEU A 66 10.76 -3.28 -16.52
N ALA A 67 11.78 -4.11 -16.34
CA ALA A 67 12.82 -3.91 -15.33
C ALA A 67 13.62 -2.61 -15.51
N SER A 68 13.80 -2.12 -16.75
CA SER A 68 14.50 -0.87 -17.02
C SER A 68 13.63 0.38 -16.84
N LEU A 69 12.32 0.18 -16.68
CA LEU A 69 11.35 1.26 -16.47
C LEU A 69 11.06 1.53 -14.99
N LEU A 70 11.58 0.69 -14.10
CA LEU A 70 11.24 0.71 -12.68
C LEU A 70 12.36 1.25 -11.80
N ASP A 71 13.36 1.92 -12.36
CA ASP A 71 14.50 2.49 -11.60
C ASP A 71 14.12 3.87 -11.03
N PHE A 72 13.74 3.90 -9.78
CA PHE A 72 13.01 5.03 -9.27
C PHE A 72 13.13 5.66 -7.98
N GLU A 73 12.81 6.91 -8.09
CA GLU A 73 12.48 7.93 -7.09
C GLU A 73 11.32 7.49 -6.16
N ASP A 74 11.31 7.99 -4.95
CA ASP A 74 10.28 7.83 -3.94
C ASP A 74 8.90 8.29 -4.46
N LEU A 75 7.87 7.44 -4.38
CA LEU A 75 6.51 7.76 -4.82
C LEU A 75 5.85 8.89 -4.02
N GLU A 76 6.33 9.18 -2.82
CA GLU A 76 5.83 10.26 -1.98
C GLU A 76 6.60 11.58 -2.16
N ALA A 77 7.73 11.57 -2.87
CA ALA A 77 8.48 12.77 -3.16
C ALA A 77 7.65 13.75 -4.01
N GLU A 78 7.68 15.01 -3.64
CA GLU A 78 7.09 16.07 -4.46
C GLU A 78 8.02 16.36 -5.65
N GLU A 79 7.43 16.43 -6.85
CA GLU A 79 8.18 16.83 -8.03
C GLU A 79 8.66 18.28 -7.90
N THR A 80 9.97 18.50 -7.94
CA THR A 80 10.52 19.83 -7.92
C THR A 80 10.37 20.50 -9.28
N PRO A 81 10.20 21.85 -9.34
CA PRO A 81 10.15 22.59 -10.61
C PRO A 81 11.37 22.35 -11.49
N GLU A 82 12.55 22.14 -10.87
CA GLU A 82 13.79 21.84 -11.58
C GLU A 82 13.74 20.47 -12.28
N SER A 83 13.19 19.44 -11.63
CA SER A 83 13.04 18.11 -12.22
C SER A 83 12.08 18.13 -13.41
N LEU A 84 11.01 18.93 -13.31
CA LEU A 84 10.07 19.17 -14.42
C LEU A 84 10.73 19.89 -15.60
N MET A 85 11.55 20.91 -15.33
CA MET A 85 12.30 21.61 -16.38
C MET A 85 13.33 20.71 -17.06
N LEU A 86 14.12 19.95 -16.29
CA LEU A 86 15.08 19.00 -16.84
C LEU A 86 14.42 17.94 -17.69
N SER A 87 13.24 17.45 -17.31
CA SER A 87 12.47 16.49 -18.11
C SER A 87 11.95 17.04 -19.42
N THR A 88 11.81 18.38 -19.53
CA THR A 88 11.32 19.05 -20.75
C THR A 88 12.45 19.33 -21.74
N ILE A 89 13.70 19.51 -21.26
CA ILE A 89 14.86 19.88 -22.06
C ILE A 89 15.60 18.65 -22.62
N GLY A 90 15.41 17.47 -22.03
CA GLY A 90 16.11 16.24 -22.40
C GLY A 90 15.73 15.70 -23.78
N GLY A 91 16.73 15.18 -24.50
CA GLY A 91 16.60 14.64 -25.85
C GLY A 91 15.91 13.27 -25.94
N SER A 92 15.99 12.60 -27.08
CA SER A 92 15.24 11.39 -27.45
C SER A 92 15.41 10.16 -26.52
N SER A 93 16.41 10.11 -25.64
CA SER A 93 16.51 9.07 -24.60
C SER A 93 15.48 9.26 -23.49
N ASP A 94 14.88 10.45 -23.40
CA ASP A 94 13.91 10.83 -22.36
C ASP A 94 12.46 10.44 -22.68
N SER A 95 12.17 9.98 -23.90
CA SER A 95 10.81 9.54 -24.24
C SER A 95 10.33 8.39 -23.34
N LYS A 96 11.22 7.46 -22.99
CA LYS A 96 10.93 6.35 -22.06
C LYS A 96 10.65 6.86 -20.66
N LYS A 97 11.52 7.70 -20.11
CA LYS A 97 11.35 8.32 -18.79
C LYS A 97 10.09 9.20 -18.72
N ARG A 98 9.74 9.84 -19.83
CA ARG A 98 8.53 10.64 -19.93
C ARG A 98 7.26 9.79 -19.87
N ILE A 99 7.19 8.68 -20.63
CA ILE A 99 6.05 7.74 -20.61
C ILE A 99 5.88 7.15 -19.21
N GLU A 100 6.98 6.80 -18.59
CA GLU A 100 7.00 6.28 -17.24
C GLU A 100 6.43 7.25 -16.23
N ARG A 101 6.96 8.48 -16.15
CA ARG A 101 6.47 9.51 -15.25
C ARG A 101 5.01 9.87 -15.49
N GLN A 102 4.56 9.86 -16.74
CA GLN A 102 3.19 10.23 -17.08
C GLN A 102 2.18 9.11 -16.89
N LEU A 103 2.55 7.86 -17.10
CA LEU A 103 1.62 6.73 -17.05
C LEU A 103 1.82 5.83 -15.84
N ILE A 104 3.06 5.42 -15.55
CA ILE A 104 3.33 4.41 -14.53
C ILE A 104 3.38 5.02 -13.14
N THR A 105 4.17 6.06 -12.92
CA THR A 105 4.38 6.67 -11.59
C THR A 105 3.07 7.11 -10.93
N PRO A 106 2.14 7.84 -11.59
CA PRO A 106 0.87 8.22 -10.98
C PRO A 106 0.00 7.03 -10.58
N THR A 107 0.06 5.95 -11.36
CA THR A 107 -0.72 4.75 -11.09
C THR A 107 -0.14 3.94 -9.92
N LEU A 108 1.18 3.79 -9.86
CA LEU A 108 1.85 3.17 -8.70
C LEU A 108 1.64 4.00 -7.43
N LYS A 109 1.70 5.32 -7.52
CA LYS A 109 1.39 6.23 -6.40
C LYS A 109 -0.04 6.04 -5.90
N PHE A 110 -1.00 5.95 -6.81
CA PHE A 110 -2.39 5.70 -6.47
C PHE A 110 -2.58 4.35 -5.77
N LEU A 111 -1.95 3.27 -6.29
CA LEU A 111 -2.02 1.94 -5.68
C LEU A 111 -1.38 1.93 -4.28
N TRP A 112 -0.24 2.60 -4.10
CA TRP A 112 0.39 2.78 -2.81
C TRP A 112 -0.52 3.51 -1.81
N GLU A 113 -1.12 4.63 -2.22
CA GLU A 113 -2.10 5.36 -1.41
C GLU A 113 -3.33 4.50 -1.06
N THR A 114 -3.75 3.62 -1.97
CA THR A 114 -4.83 2.66 -1.74
C THR A 114 -4.49 1.71 -0.60
N PHE A 115 -3.32 1.05 -0.63
CA PHE A 115 -2.90 0.16 0.46
C PHE A 115 -2.81 0.88 1.80
N ARG A 116 -2.19 2.07 1.83
CA ARG A 116 -2.11 2.89 3.06
C ARG A 116 -3.48 3.23 3.61
N THR A 117 -4.40 3.66 2.75
CA THR A 117 -5.77 4.04 3.15
C THR A 117 -6.52 2.85 3.72
N VAL A 118 -6.43 1.69 3.08
CA VAL A 118 -7.10 0.47 3.54
C VAL A 118 -6.53 0.03 4.89
N LEU A 119 -5.21 -0.01 5.07
CA LEU A 119 -4.56 -0.34 6.34
C LEU A 119 -4.97 0.62 7.47
N GLU A 120 -5.04 1.93 7.19
CA GLU A 120 -5.47 2.93 8.17
C GLU A 120 -6.94 2.76 8.58
N ILE A 121 -7.81 2.40 7.64
CA ILE A 121 -9.22 2.12 7.90
C ILE A 121 -9.38 0.87 8.77
N LEU A 122 -8.60 -0.16 8.50
CA LEU A 122 -8.71 -1.47 9.16
C LEU A 122 -8.05 -1.53 10.54
N ARG A 123 -7.07 -0.66 10.83
CA ARG A 123 -6.21 -0.74 12.03
C ARG A 123 -6.94 -0.90 13.37
N ASN A 124 -8.17 -0.39 13.48
CA ASN A 124 -8.95 -0.41 14.72
C ASN A 124 -10.13 -1.40 14.67
N ASN A 125 -10.17 -2.29 13.68
CA ASN A 125 -11.27 -3.21 13.50
C ASN A 125 -10.83 -4.66 13.68
N THR A 126 -11.00 -5.20 14.88
CA THR A 126 -10.66 -6.58 15.23
C THR A 126 -11.41 -7.63 14.43
N LYS A 127 -12.60 -7.28 13.88
CA LYS A 127 -13.38 -8.22 13.07
C LYS A 127 -12.85 -8.40 11.64
N LEU A 128 -11.91 -7.57 11.21
CA LEU A 128 -11.34 -7.58 9.86
C LEU A 128 -9.80 -7.77 9.89
N GLU A 129 -9.30 -8.50 10.88
CA GLU A 129 -7.86 -8.81 10.99
C GLU A 129 -7.33 -9.60 9.79
N ASP A 130 -8.12 -10.53 9.27
CA ASP A 130 -7.75 -11.30 8.07
C ASP A 130 -7.59 -10.39 6.84
N LEU A 131 -8.49 -9.42 6.68
CA LEU A 131 -8.37 -8.45 5.59
C LEU A 131 -7.18 -7.52 5.79
N TYR A 132 -6.88 -7.13 7.03
CA TYR A 132 -5.69 -6.34 7.36
C TYR A 132 -4.41 -7.08 6.98
N ARG A 133 -4.31 -8.37 7.37
CA ARG A 133 -3.19 -9.25 7.01
C ARG A 133 -3.06 -9.38 5.48
N ASP A 134 -4.15 -9.72 4.79
CA ASP A 134 -4.17 -9.85 3.32
C ASP A 134 -3.69 -8.56 2.64
N THR A 135 -4.16 -7.40 3.12
CA THR A 135 -3.74 -6.09 2.61
C THR A 135 -2.24 -5.86 2.83
N ALA A 136 -1.71 -6.19 4.01
CA ALA A 136 -0.28 -6.05 4.30
C ALA A 136 0.57 -6.96 3.39
N LEU A 137 0.17 -8.21 3.18
CA LEU A 137 0.85 -9.15 2.28
C LEU A 137 0.86 -8.66 0.83
N ARG A 138 -0.27 -8.12 0.33
CA ARG A 138 -0.36 -7.51 -1.00
C ARG A 138 0.55 -6.28 -1.13
N ALA A 139 0.61 -5.45 -0.09
CA ALA A 139 1.49 -4.29 -0.07
C ALA A 139 2.98 -4.69 -0.06
N PHE A 140 3.36 -5.77 0.65
CA PHE A 140 4.72 -6.32 0.57
C PHE A 140 5.03 -6.85 -0.83
N ALA A 141 4.12 -7.62 -1.42
CA ALA A 141 4.27 -8.12 -2.79
C ALA A 141 4.40 -6.98 -3.80
N PHE A 142 3.64 -5.89 -3.62
CA PHE A 142 3.79 -4.67 -4.41
C PHE A 142 5.20 -4.08 -4.29
N CYS A 143 5.72 -3.90 -3.07
CA CYS A 143 7.05 -3.36 -2.84
C CYS A 143 8.15 -4.23 -3.47
N SER A 144 8.06 -5.56 -3.31
CA SER A 144 9.00 -6.51 -3.91
C SER A 144 8.93 -6.50 -5.44
N LYS A 145 7.73 -6.60 -6.01
CA LYS A 145 7.48 -6.62 -7.46
C LYS A 145 8.03 -5.39 -8.18
N TYR A 146 7.85 -4.22 -7.57
CA TYR A 146 8.24 -2.94 -8.16
C TYR A 146 9.54 -2.37 -7.56
N LYS A 147 10.27 -3.15 -6.74
CA LYS A 147 11.54 -2.79 -6.07
C LYS A 147 11.45 -1.45 -5.32
N ARG A 148 10.35 -1.24 -4.59
CA ARG A 148 10.04 -0.01 -3.86
C ARG A 148 10.56 -0.02 -2.43
N SER A 149 11.85 0.23 -2.25
CA SER A 149 12.50 0.18 -0.94
C SER A 149 12.00 1.27 0.01
N ALA A 150 11.80 2.51 -0.46
CA ALA A 150 11.33 3.62 0.36
C ALA A 150 9.92 3.36 0.89
N GLU A 151 9.01 2.90 0.03
CA GLU A 151 7.64 2.56 0.40
C GLU A 151 7.60 1.36 1.34
N PHE A 152 8.49 0.38 1.16
CA PHE A 152 8.59 -0.75 2.07
C PHE A 152 8.98 -0.31 3.49
N TRP A 153 9.97 0.56 3.64
CA TRP A 153 10.36 1.13 4.93
C TRP A 153 9.18 1.84 5.62
N ARG A 154 8.46 2.67 4.86
CA ARG A 154 7.26 3.37 5.36
C ARG A 154 6.15 2.40 5.75
N LEU A 155 5.95 1.33 4.97
CA LEU A 155 4.97 0.31 5.29
C LEU A 155 5.30 -0.37 6.61
N CYS A 156 6.55 -0.76 6.82
CA CYS A 156 7.01 -1.37 8.08
C CYS A 156 6.78 -0.44 9.27
N ASP A 157 7.09 0.85 9.13
CA ASP A 157 6.84 1.84 10.18
C ASP A 157 5.33 2.06 10.45
N ILE A 158 4.50 2.07 9.41
CA ILE A 158 3.03 2.13 9.56
C ILE A 158 2.53 0.93 10.36
N LEU A 159 2.95 -0.29 10.01
CA LEU A 159 2.53 -1.51 10.71
C LEU A 159 2.98 -1.50 12.18
N ARG A 160 4.22 -1.06 12.49
CA ARG A 160 4.70 -0.89 13.87
C ARG A 160 3.85 0.12 14.65
N ASN A 161 3.59 1.27 14.05
CA ASN A 161 2.78 2.32 14.69
C ASN A 161 1.34 1.85 14.94
N HIS A 162 0.75 1.05 14.05
CA HIS A 162 -0.57 0.49 14.25
C HIS A 162 -0.62 -0.43 15.46
N ILE A 163 0.36 -1.31 15.63
CA ILE A 163 0.47 -2.21 16.78
C ILE A 163 0.70 -1.41 18.08
N GLN A 164 1.66 -0.48 18.07
CA GLN A 164 1.94 0.35 19.24
C GLN A 164 0.74 1.21 19.64
N SER A 165 -0.06 1.68 18.70
CA SER A 165 -1.26 2.46 18.99
C SER A 165 -2.35 1.59 19.63
N GLN A 166 -2.45 0.33 19.24
CA GLN A 166 -3.38 -0.61 19.88
C GLN A 166 -3.00 -0.90 21.33
N THR A 167 -1.70 -0.95 21.65
CA THR A 167 -1.22 -1.23 23.00
C THR A 167 -1.23 -0.02 23.92
N LYS A 168 -1.00 1.20 23.41
CA LYS A 168 -0.83 2.42 24.23
C LYS A 168 -2.12 3.16 24.56
N TYR A 169 -3.15 3.07 23.74
CA TYR A 169 -4.33 3.96 23.81
C TYR A 169 -5.59 3.35 24.41
N ASP A 170 -5.57 2.11 24.83
CA ASP A 170 -6.76 1.49 25.42
C ASP A 170 -6.65 1.40 26.95
N PRO A 171 -7.25 2.34 27.73
CA PRO A 171 -7.33 2.20 29.19
C PRO A 171 -8.15 0.97 29.62
N LYS A 172 -8.89 0.36 28.70
CA LYS A 172 -9.57 -0.94 28.88
C LYS A 172 -8.70 -2.15 28.57
N TRP A 173 -7.40 -1.97 28.39
CA TRP A 173 -6.45 -3.08 28.22
C TRP A 173 -6.60 -4.17 29.29
N LYS A 174 -7.01 -3.81 30.52
CA LYS A 174 -7.25 -4.77 31.62
C LYS A 174 -8.49 -5.64 31.43
N ASP A 175 -9.45 -5.21 30.60
CA ASP A 175 -10.72 -5.91 30.37
C ASP A 175 -10.81 -6.54 28.96
N ARG A 176 -9.76 -6.43 28.13
CA ARG A 176 -9.72 -7.10 26.84
C ARG A 176 -9.37 -8.57 27.02
N GLU A 177 -10.14 -9.43 26.41
CA GLU A 177 -9.75 -10.83 26.25
C GLU A 177 -8.34 -10.90 25.63
N PRO A 178 -7.46 -11.77 26.15
CA PRO A 178 -6.13 -11.95 25.58
C PRO A 178 -6.26 -12.25 24.07
N PRO A 179 -5.30 -11.79 23.23
CA PRO A 179 -5.37 -12.03 21.80
C PRO A 179 -5.55 -13.54 21.57
N THR A 180 -6.51 -13.88 20.73
CA THR A 180 -6.76 -15.28 20.39
C THR A 180 -5.50 -15.88 19.77
N PRO A 181 -5.21 -17.18 19.95
CA PRO A 181 -4.05 -17.81 19.36
C PRO A 181 -4.04 -17.66 17.82
N GLU A 182 -5.22 -17.55 17.19
CA GLU A 182 -5.39 -17.30 15.76
C GLU A 182 -4.92 -15.89 15.37
N SER A 183 -5.30 -14.87 16.15
CA SER A 183 -4.85 -13.49 15.95
C SER A 183 -3.34 -13.36 16.11
N LEU A 184 -2.77 -14.03 17.13
CA LEU A 184 -1.32 -14.05 17.35
C LEU A 184 -0.58 -14.72 16.17
N GLN A 185 -1.12 -15.85 15.69
CA GLN A 185 -0.56 -16.54 14.52
C GLN A 185 -0.59 -15.65 13.28
N ALA A 186 -1.72 -15.01 12.98
CA ALA A 186 -1.86 -14.10 11.84
C ALA A 186 -0.86 -12.93 11.91
N HIS A 187 -0.61 -12.44 13.13
CA HIS A 187 0.38 -11.40 13.38
C HIS A 187 1.80 -11.86 13.09
N LEU A 188 2.18 -13.04 13.60
CA LEU A 188 3.48 -13.65 13.34
C LEU A 188 3.69 -13.94 11.84
N GLU A 189 2.68 -14.47 11.15
CA GLU A 189 2.72 -14.69 9.70
C GLU A 189 3.01 -13.39 8.94
N THR A 190 2.40 -12.28 9.34
CA THR A 190 2.65 -10.96 8.74
C THR A 190 4.09 -10.51 8.98
N ARG A 191 4.64 -10.74 10.18
CA ARG A 191 6.04 -10.43 10.51
C ARG A 191 7.03 -11.29 9.73
N PHE A 192 6.77 -12.58 9.59
CA PHE A 192 7.61 -13.45 8.79
C PHE A 192 7.58 -13.10 7.30
N ALA A 193 6.42 -12.73 6.77
CA ALA A 193 6.31 -12.22 5.40
C ALA A 193 7.10 -10.89 5.22
N GLN A 194 7.03 -9.99 6.20
CA GLN A 194 7.83 -8.76 6.23
C GLN A 194 9.33 -9.08 6.20
N LEU A 195 9.80 -10.02 7.04
CA LEU A 195 11.18 -10.45 7.10
C LEU A 195 11.64 -11.06 5.76
N GLY A 196 10.83 -11.95 5.18
CA GLY A 196 11.10 -12.55 3.87
C GLY A 196 11.25 -11.49 2.79
N THR A 197 10.30 -10.55 2.70
CA THR A 197 10.36 -9.46 1.72
C THR A 197 11.58 -8.55 1.94
N ALA A 198 11.91 -8.21 3.19
CA ALA A 198 13.11 -7.43 3.51
C ALA A 198 14.39 -8.12 3.05
N THR A 199 14.47 -9.45 3.21
CA THR A 199 15.61 -10.27 2.77
C THR A 199 15.69 -10.34 1.25
N ASP A 200 14.56 -10.54 0.55
CA ASP A 200 14.50 -10.58 -0.91
C ASP A 200 14.89 -9.25 -1.57
N MET A 201 14.62 -8.15 -0.88
CA MET A 201 14.97 -6.79 -1.31
C MET A 201 16.36 -6.34 -0.81
N GLU A 202 17.11 -7.21 -0.11
CA GLU A 202 18.42 -6.93 0.47
C GLU A 202 18.43 -5.76 1.48
N LEU A 203 17.30 -5.52 2.15
CA LEU A 203 17.12 -4.47 3.15
C LEU A 203 17.49 -4.97 4.56
N TRP A 204 18.77 -5.28 4.78
CA TRP A 204 19.28 -5.95 5.98
C TRP A 204 18.97 -5.24 7.29
N GLN A 205 18.95 -3.90 7.28
CA GLN A 205 18.61 -3.12 8.48
C GLN A 205 17.16 -3.37 8.91
N GLU A 206 16.23 -3.41 7.94
CA GLU A 206 14.83 -3.67 8.24
C GLU A 206 14.58 -5.13 8.59
N ALA A 207 15.29 -6.05 7.96
CA ALA A 207 15.27 -7.46 8.33
C ALA A 207 15.68 -7.65 9.80
N TYR A 208 16.77 -7.02 10.23
CA TYR A 208 17.22 -7.07 11.62
C TYR A 208 16.18 -6.47 12.59
N ARG A 209 15.66 -5.29 12.30
CA ARG A 209 14.60 -4.65 13.10
C ARG A 209 13.34 -5.52 13.19
N THR A 210 12.99 -6.22 12.11
CA THR A 210 11.84 -7.13 12.11
C THR A 210 12.07 -8.33 13.03
N VAL A 211 13.28 -8.86 13.09
CA VAL A 211 13.65 -9.93 14.05
C VAL A 211 13.51 -9.43 15.49
N GLU A 212 13.97 -8.22 15.79
CA GLU A 212 13.79 -7.61 17.11
C GLU A 212 12.30 -7.42 17.47
N ASP A 213 11.48 -6.99 16.49
CA ASP A 213 10.03 -6.83 16.66
C ASP A 213 9.30 -8.17 16.93
N VAL A 214 9.84 -9.29 16.48
CA VAL A 214 9.28 -10.64 16.76
C VAL A 214 9.67 -11.11 18.17
N HIS A 215 10.82 -10.67 18.66
CA HIS A 215 11.32 -11.05 19.99
C HIS A 215 10.75 -10.21 21.13
N SER A 216 10.22 -9.04 20.86
CA SER A 216 9.66 -8.10 21.86
C SER A 216 8.19 -8.35 22.12
#